data_d725ebea5c549c24ec87fe185ea0d895
#
_entry.id   d725ebea5c549c24ec87fe185ea0d895
#
_cell.length_a   1.000
_cell.length_b   1.000
_cell.length_c   1.000
_cell.angle_alpha   90.00
_cell.angle_beta   90.00
_cell.angle_gamma   90.00
#
_symmetry.space_group_name_H-M   'P 1'
#
loop_
_entity.id
_entity.type
_entity.pdbx_description
1 polymer ?
#
loop_
_entity_poly.entity_id
_entity_poly.type
_entity_poly.pdbx_seq_one_letter_code
_entity_poly.pdbx_strand_id
1 'polypeptide(L)'
;MKRIKILYASALVALSFFGAGCNDSESDLLTSKLYFESNVIRVEVEADTYDCELISRLSNMMKSDVKVSYQIGGQDLVDEYNQKHGTTGQLLAADNYEMLGASSTIKAGELYANPCELLVKNITKGEDGVTYILPVLVNSTDVEKISSTSVTYIVVRKPIIIDKVYRVNPGWFDVRLPSVYKSTGSVTFG
;
A
#
# COMPACT_ATOMS: atom_id res chain seq x y z
N MET A 1 38.39 9.12 65.40
CA MET A 1 37.04 9.06 64.83
C MET A 1 36.69 10.22 63.84
N LYS A 2 37.63 10.81 63.15
CA LYS A 2 37.39 11.91 62.18
C LYS A 2 37.63 11.52 60.73
N ARG A 3 38.19 10.35 60.44
CA ARG A 3 38.49 9.92 59.02
C ARG A 3 37.42 9.15 58.33
N ILE A 4 36.42 8.63 59.03
CA ILE A 4 35.33 7.82 58.45
C ILE A 4 34.23 8.70 57.87
N LYS A 5 34.03 9.93 58.36
CA LYS A 5 33.00 10.85 57.87
C LYS A 5 33.28 11.47 56.51
N ILE A 6 34.51 11.46 56.04
CA ILE A 6 34.89 12.02 54.71
C ILE A 6 34.68 11.02 53.60
N LEU A 7 34.74 9.72 53.88
CA LEU A 7 34.53 8.65 52.90
C LEU A 7 33.05 8.49 52.49
N TYR A 8 32.12 8.82 53.37
CA TYR A 8 30.68 8.77 53.03
C TYR A 8 30.21 9.98 52.22
N ALA A 9 30.86 11.13 52.35
CA ALA A 9 30.49 12.30 51.56
C ALA A 9 30.94 12.20 50.11
N SER A 10 32.06 11.51 49.82
CA SER A 10 32.53 11.29 48.44
C SER A 10 31.75 10.19 47.69
N ALA A 11 31.17 9.22 48.41
CA ALA A 11 30.36 8.17 47.81
C ALA A 11 28.96 8.66 47.37
N LEU A 12 28.41 9.68 48.09
CA LEU A 12 27.10 10.22 47.77
C LEU A 12 27.12 11.16 46.55
N VAL A 13 28.24 11.80 46.26
CA VAL A 13 28.40 12.69 45.10
C VAL A 13 28.62 11.89 43.79
N ALA A 14 29.21 10.68 43.91
CA ALA A 14 29.43 9.83 42.74
C ALA A 14 28.13 9.15 42.20
N LEU A 15 27.08 8.98 43.02
CA LEU A 15 25.82 8.37 42.60
C LEU A 15 24.88 9.35 41.91
N SER A 16 25.10 10.65 41.99
CA SER A 16 24.24 11.65 41.35
C SER A 16 24.56 11.93 39.86
N PHE A 17 25.63 11.34 39.31
CA PHE A 17 26.03 11.53 37.93
C PHE A 17 25.54 10.44 36.96
N PHE A 18 24.90 9.37 37.45
CA PHE A 18 24.39 8.31 36.57
C PHE A 18 22.92 8.47 36.19
N GLY A 19 22.26 9.54 36.56
CA GLY A 19 20.84 9.79 36.31
C GLY A 19 20.52 10.71 35.12
N ALA A 20 21.52 11.15 34.33
CA ALA A 20 21.27 12.07 33.22
C ALA A 20 21.83 11.50 31.92
N GLY A 21 21.29 10.39 31.46
CA GLY A 21 21.78 9.73 30.26
C GLY A 21 20.74 8.88 29.54
N CYS A 22 19.51 9.35 29.43
CA CYS A 22 18.62 8.98 28.31
C CYS A 22 18.26 10.29 27.67
N ASN A 23 19.10 10.71 26.75
CA ASN A 23 18.77 11.84 25.92
C ASN A 23 17.91 11.29 24.74
N ASP A 24 16.61 11.59 24.76
CA ASP A 24 15.66 11.31 23.68
C ASP A 24 16.01 12.04 22.36
N SER A 25 17.24 12.55 22.24
CA SER A 25 17.67 13.38 21.12
C SER A 25 17.97 12.61 19.83
N GLU A 26 18.03 11.28 19.84
CA GLU A 26 18.23 10.53 18.58
C GLU A 26 16.94 10.39 17.77
N SER A 27 15.77 10.42 18.40
CA SER A 27 14.50 10.38 17.67
C SER A 27 14.20 11.69 16.92
N ASP A 28 14.75 12.82 17.40
CA ASP A 28 14.57 14.12 16.74
C ASP A 28 15.51 14.31 15.51
N LEU A 29 16.48 13.42 15.29
CA LEU A 29 17.42 13.49 14.15
C LEU A 29 16.88 12.80 12.90
N LEU A 30 15.89 11.94 13.00
CA LEU A 30 15.28 11.25 11.86
C LEU A 30 14.05 12.03 11.40
N THR A 31 14.19 12.75 10.29
CA THR A 31 13.06 13.42 9.64
C THR A 31 11.98 12.38 9.29
N SER A 32 10.78 12.59 9.83
CA SER A 32 9.64 11.73 9.52
C SER A 32 9.31 11.80 8.03
N LYS A 33 8.94 10.67 7.43
CA LYS A 33 8.60 10.56 6.02
C LYS A 33 7.24 9.91 5.85
N LEU A 34 6.49 10.38 4.86
CA LEU A 34 5.16 9.89 4.49
C LEU A 34 5.25 8.82 3.40
N TYR A 35 4.46 7.76 3.54
CA TYR A 35 4.37 6.67 2.56
C TYR A 35 3.06 5.88 2.70
N PHE A 36 2.74 5.06 1.69
CA PHE A 36 1.67 4.07 1.78
C PHE A 36 2.15 2.79 2.45
N GLU A 37 1.30 2.18 3.26
CA GLU A 37 1.59 0.88 3.87
C GLU A 37 1.65 -0.25 2.84
N SER A 38 0.82 -0.17 1.80
CA SER A 38 0.82 -1.12 0.68
C SER A 38 1.09 -0.40 -0.64
N ASN A 39 2.03 -0.92 -1.43
CA ASN A 39 2.34 -0.36 -2.75
C ASN A 39 1.45 -0.91 -3.86
N VAL A 40 0.76 -2.04 -3.63
CA VAL A 40 -0.12 -2.67 -4.61
C VAL A 40 -1.33 -3.28 -3.91
N ILE A 41 -2.51 -2.92 -4.36
CA ILE A 41 -3.78 -3.53 -3.96
C ILE A 41 -4.36 -4.23 -5.19
N ARG A 42 -4.67 -5.52 -5.06
CA ARG A 42 -5.26 -6.31 -6.15
C ARG A 42 -6.74 -6.47 -5.93
N VAL A 43 -7.52 -6.12 -6.96
CA VAL A 43 -8.98 -6.23 -6.98
C VAL A 43 -9.37 -7.21 -8.07
N GLU A 44 -9.73 -8.41 -7.66
CA GLU A 44 -10.18 -9.50 -8.54
C GLU A 44 -11.38 -10.18 -7.86
N VAL A 45 -12.55 -9.57 -8.02
CA VAL A 45 -13.80 -9.95 -7.35
C VAL A 45 -14.93 -10.14 -8.36
N GLU A 46 -15.89 -11.00 -8.05
CA GLU A 46 -17.07 -11.23 -8.88
C GLU A 46 -18.13 -10.11 -8.74
N ALA A 47 -17.96 -9.22 -7.77
CA ALA A 47 -18.82 -8.05 -7.57
C ALA A 47 -18.51 -6.94 -8.59
N ASP A 48 -19.50 -6.11 -8.91
CA ASP A 48 -19.32 -4.96 -9.81
C ASP A 48 -18.63 -3.77 -9.15
N THR A 49 -18.56 -3.77 -7.83
CA THR A 49 -17.91 -2.73 -7.02
C THR A 49 -16.99 -3.31 -5.97
N TYR A 50 -15.97 -2.55 -5.59
CA TYR A 50 -15.05 -2.89 -4.52
C TYR A 50 -14.59 -1.65 -3.78
N ASP A 51 -14.71 -1.67 -2.44
CA ASP A 51 -14.23 -0.60 -1.58
C ASP A 51 -12.77 -0.85 -1.21
N CYS A 52 -11.89 0.07 -1.63
CA CYS A 52 -10.47 0.07 -1.28
C CYS A 52 -10.19 1.07 -0.16
N GLU A 53 -9.53 0.62 0.89
CA GLU A 53 -8.97 1.48 1.93
C GLU A 53 -7.49 1.73 1.67
N LEU A 54 -7.12 2.99 1.45
CA LEU A 54 -5.74 3.41 1.24
C LEU A 54 -5.16 3.94 2.55
N ILE A 55 -4.23 3.20 3.13
CA ILE A 55 -3.61 3.53 4.40
C ILE A 55 -2.26 4.19 4.14
N SER A 56 -2.13 5.46 4.52
CA SER A 56 -0.87 6.17 4.56
C SER A 56 -0.36 6.35 5.99
N ARG A 57 0.95 6.37 6.15
CA ARG A 57 1.58 6.47 7.45
C ARG A 57 2.89 7.26 7.43
N LEU A 58 3.31 7.66 8.62
CA LEU A 58 4.61 8.25 8.88
C LEU A 58 5.63 7.19 9.32
N SER A 59 6.90 7.43 9.03
CA SER A 59 8.00 6.59 9.53
C SER A 59 8.25 6.80 11.02
N ASN A 60 8.00 8.01 11.54
CA ASN A 60 8.13 8.37 12.94
C ASN A 60 6.98 9.28 13.36
N MET A 61 6.60 9.22 14.64
CA MET A 61 5.58 10.11 15.20
C MET A 61 6.04 11.57 15.15
N MET A 62 5.11 12.46 14.83
CA MET A 62 5.33 13.91 14.81
C MET A 62 4.71 14.56 16.06
N LYS A 63 5.30 15.68 16.51
CA LYS A 63 4.79 16.47 17.65
C LYS A 63 3.61 17.39 17.24
N SER A 64 3.36 17.50 15.93
CA SER A 64 2.28 18.31 15.34
C SER A 64 1.45 17.46 14.37
N ASP A 65 0.22 17.91 14.10
CA ASP A 65 -0.64 17.33 13.08
C ASP A 65 0.03 17.45 11.71
N VAL A 66 -0.08 16.37 10.89
CA VAL A 66 0.42 16.31 9.52
C VAL A 66 -0.76 16.17 8.55
N LYS A 67 -0.88 17.13 7.63
CA LYS A 67 -1.90 17.09 6.59
C LYS A 67 -1.44 16.18 5.44
N VAL A 68 -2.32 15.30 5.03
CA VAL A 68 -2.10 14.34 3.94
C VAL A 68 -3.14 14.57 2.86
N SER A 69 -2.70 14.54 1.61
CA SER A 69 -3.59 14.60 0.44
C SER A 69 -3.31 13.45 -0.51
N TYR A 70 -4.36 12.99 -1.19
CA TYR A 70 -4.31 11.90 -2.16
C TYR A 70 -4.65 12.43 -3.54
N GLN A 71 -3.98 11.91 -4.55
CA GLN A 71 -4.15 12.33 -5.94
C GLN A 71 -4.08 11.11 -6.86
N ILE A 72 -4.96 11.07 -7.85
CA ILE A 72 -4.88 10.06 -8.91
C ILE A 72 -3.72 10.38 -9.84
N GLY A 73 -2.92 9.35 -10.14
CA GLY A 73 -1.82 9.42 -11.09
C GLY A 73 -2.26 9.20 -12.53
N GLY A 74 -1.37 9.53 -13.45
CA GLY A 74 -1.60 9.43 -14.89
C GLY A 74 -1.05 8.15 -15.54
N GLN A 75 -1.07 8.15 -16.87
CA GLN A 75 -0.57 7.06 -17.71
C GLN A 75 0.94 6.81 -17.50
N ASP A 76 1.72 7.85 -17.22
CA ASP A 76 3.15 7.77 -16.94
C ASP A 76 3.48 6.79 -15.80
N LEU A 77 2.70 6.82 -14.72
CA LEU A 77 2.87 5.88 -13.60
C LEU A 77 2.41 4.46 -13.95
N VAL A 78 1.40 4.31 -14.82
CA VAL A 78 1.01 2.99 -15.34
C VAL A 78 2.13 2.40 -16.20
N ASP A 79 2.76 3.21 -17.03
CA ASP A 79 3.89 2.79 -17.87
C ASP A 79 5.10 2.39 -17.04
N GLU A 80 5.41 3.15 -15.97
CA GLU A 80 6.44 2.80 -14.99
C GLU A 80 6.15 1.47 -14.30
N TYR A 81 4.89 1.27 -13.85
CA TYR A 81 4.44 0.00 -13.25
C TYR A 81 4.61 -1.16 -14.22
N ASN A 82 4.15 -1.00 -15.47
CA ASN A 82 4.23 -2.02 -16.51
C ASN A 82 5.70 -2.40 -16.80
N GLN A 83 6.58 -1.41 -16.92
CA GLN A 83 8.00 -1.64 -17.12
C GLN A 83 8.64 -2.41 -15.97
N LYS A 84 8.32 -2.01 -14.73
CA LYS A 84 8.87 -2.61 -13.52
C LYS A 84 8.43 -4.05 -13.32
N HIS A 85 7.18 -4.36 -13.68
CA HIS A 85 6.55 -5.66 -13.40
C HIS A 85 6.41 -6.55 -14.64
N GLY A 86 6.83 -6.10 -15.82
CA GLY A 86 6.70 -6.84 -17.08
C GLY A 86 5.24 -7.09 -17.47
N THR A 87 4.35 -6.11 -17.21
CA THR A 87 2.92 -6.19 -17.47
C THR A 87 2.49 -5.26 -18.61
N THR A 88 1.24 -5.38 -19.06
CA THR A 88 0.64 -4.55 -20.10
C THR A 88 -0.68 -3.96 -19.64
N GLY A 89 -0.75 -3.56 -18.36
CA GLY A 89 -1.94 -2.95 -17.78
C GLY A 89 -2.28 -1.59 -18.41
N GLN A 90 -3.57 -1.27 -18.43
CA GLN A 90 -4.11 -0.01 -18.94
C GLN A 90 -4.55 0.88 -17.77
N LEU A 91 -4.53 2.20 -17.97
CA LEU A 91 -5.06 3.12 -16.98
C LEU A 91 -6.56 2.87 -16.78
N LEU A 92 -7.00 2.75 -15.53
CA LEU A 92 -8.42 2.64 -15.20
C LEU A 92 -9.12 3.96 -15.54
N ALA A 93 -10.20 3.88 -16.36
CA ALA A 93 -10.95 5.06 -16.77
C ALA A 93 -11.62 5.76 -15.58
N ALA A 94 -11.77 7.08 -15.67
CA ALA A 94 -12.30 7.92 -14.59
C ALA A 94 -13.72 7.53 -14.14
N ASP A 95 -14.53 6.98 -15.03
CA ASP A 95 -15.90 6.53 -14.72
C ASP A 95 -15.94 5.25 -13.88
N ASN A 96 -14.80 4.56 -13.76
CA ASN A 96 -14.70 3.26 -13.09
C ASN A 96 -14.15 3.34 -11.65
N TYR A 97 -14.00 4.54 -11.11
CA TYR A 97 -13.64 4.73 -9.70
C TYR A 97 -14.24 6.02 -9.13
N GLU A 98 -14.25 6.12 -7.83
CA GLU A 98 -14.65 7.31 -7.09
C GLU A 98 -13.81 7.42 -5.81
N MET A 99 -13.11 8.54 -5.63
CA MET A 99 -12.34 8.81 -4.41
C MET A 99 -13.22 9.56 -3.43
N LEU A 100 -13.56 8.92 -2.31
CA LEU A 100 -14.48 9.46 -1.29
C LEU A 100 -13.79 10.32 -0.23
N GLY A 101 -12.46 10.42 -0.25
CA GLY A 101 -11.70 11.24 0.68
C GLY A 101 -10.34 11.60 0.11
N ALA A 102 -10.20 12.79 -0.50
CA ALA A 102 -8.95 13.25 -1.10
C ALA A 102 -7.94 13.82 -0.08
N SER A 103 -8.28 13.88 1.21
CA SER A 103 -7.39 14.41 2.25
C SER A 103 -7.68 13.77 3.61
N SER A 104 -6.64 13.71 4.44
CA SER A 104 -6.70 13.20 5.80
C SER A 104 -5.71 13.97 6.68
N THR A 105 -5.72 13.69 7.99
CA THR A 105 -4.77 14.28 8.94
C THR A 105 -4.26 13.20 9.87
N ILE A 106 -2.94 13.05 9.95
CA ILE A 106 -2.28 12.25 10.98
C ILE A 106 -2.13 13.15 12.20
N LYS A 107 -2.73 12.78 13.31
CA LYS A 107 -2.70 13.56 14.55
C LYS A 107 -1.31 13.49 15.21
N ALA A 108 -0.98 14.55 15.94
CA ALA A 108 0.23 14.58 16.75
C ALA A 108 0.31 13.34 17.66
N GLY A 109 1.44 12.64 17.62
CA GLY A 109 1.65 11.39 18.36
C GLY A 109 1.08 10.13 17.69
N GLU A 110 0.46 10.24 16.52
CA GLU A 110 -0.01 9.10 15.72
C GLU A 110 0.90 8.83 14.53
N LEU A 111 0.84 7.59 14.03
CA LEU A 111 1.60 7.17 12.84
C LEU A 111 0.74 7.06 11.59
N TYR A 112 -0.57 6.86 11.73
CA TYR A 112 -1.48 6.53 10.63
C TYR A 112 -2.46 7.67 10.35
N ALA A 113 -2.71 7.91 9.07
CA ALA A 113 -3.87 8.69 8.65
C ALA A 113 -5.14 7.85 8.76
N ASN A 114 -6.29 8.51 8.89
CA ASN A 114 -7.54 7.83 8.60
C ASN A 114 -7.51 7.33 7.15
N PRO A 115 -7.98 6.10 6.86
CA PRO A 115 -7.99 5.57 5.51
C PRO A 115 -8.66 6.52 4.52
N CYS A 116 -8.07 6.65 3.33
CA CYS A 116 -8.76 7.24 2.20
C CYS A 116 -9.58 6.14 1.53
N GLU A 117 -10.87 6.35 1.43
CA GLU A 117 -11.78 5.41 0.79
C GLU A 117 -11.82 5.67 -0.73
N LEU A 118 -11.67 4.61 -1.51
CA LEU A 118 -11.75 4.62 -2.95
C LEU A 118 -12.65 3.48 -3.41
N LEU A 119 -13.75 3.82 -4.04
CA LEU A 119 -14.68 2.88 -4.64
C LEU A 119 -14.25 2.56 -6.08
N VAL A 120 -13.94 1.31 -6.37
CA VAL A 120 -13.79 0.79 -7.74
C VAL A 120 -15.14 0.33 -8.24
N LYS A 121 -15.50 0.69 -9.48
CA LYS A 121 -16.83 0.43 -10.10
C LYS A 121 -16.68 -0.28 -11.43
N ASN A 122 -17.77 -0.89 -11.90
CA ASN A 122 -17.87 -1.52 -13.22
C ASN A 122 -16.85 -2.65 -13.44
N ILE A 123 -16.44 -3.38 -12.40
CA ILE A 123 -15.43 -4.44 -12.48
C ILE A 123 -15.88 -5.54 -13.45
N THR A 124 -17.16 -5.93 -13.39
CA THR A 124 -17.73 -6.97 -14.25
C THR A 124 -17.86 -6.56 -15.71
N LYS A 125 -17.83 -5.25 -16.01
CA LYS A 125 -17.86 -4.71 -17.38
C LYS A 125 -16.49 -4.60 -18.01
N GLY A 126 -15.42 -4.86 -17.25
CA GLY A 126 -14.05 -4.90 -17.77
C GLY A 126 -13.91 -5.96 -18.88
N GLU A 127 -12.94 -5.77 -19.76
CA GLU A 127 -12.61 -6.73 -20.82
C GLU A 127 -11.95 -7.97 -20.22
N ASP A 128 -12.28 -9.14 -20.74
CA ASP A 128 -11.71 -10.41 -20.30
C ASP A 128 -10.20 -10.45 -20.55
N GLY A 129 -9.43 -10.73 -19.50
CA GLY A 129 -7.98 -10.83 -19.57
C GLY A 129 -7.22 -9.48 -19.55
N VAL A 130 -7.93 -8.36 -19.60
CA VAL A 130 -7.32 -7.03 -19.46
C VAL A 130 -7.13 -6.69 -17.99
N THR A 131 -5.96 -6.15 -17.67
CA THR A 131 -5.63 -5.62 -16.36
C THR A 131 -5.68 -4.09 -16.40
N TYR A 132 -6.43 -3.50 -15.50
CA TYR A 132 -6.49 -2.05 -15.33
C TYR A 132 -5.72 -1.65 -14.09
N ILE A 133 -5.06 -0.48 -14.14
CA ILE A 133 -4.20 0.02 -13.07
C ILE A 133 -4.63 1.45 -12.75
N LEU A 134 -4.86 1.71 -11.47
CA LEU A 134 -5.11 3.05 -10.95
C LEU A 134 -4.00 3.44 -9.99
N PRO A 135 -3.06 4.30 -10.38
CA PRO A 135 -2.06 4.85 -9.48
C PRO A 135 -2.68 5.88 -8.56
N VAL A 136 -2.36 5.82 -7.26
CA VAL A 136 -2.73 6.84 -6.29
C VAL A 136 -1.47 7.34 -5.60
N LEU A 137 -1.26 8.65 -5.57
CA LEU A 137 -0.14 9.30 -4.91
C LEU A 137 -0.58 9.85 -3.55
N VAL A 138 0.33 9.78 -2.58
CA VAL A 138 0.20 10.49 -1.31
C VAL A 138 1.17 11.67 -1.26
N ASN A 139 0.68 12.82 -0.80
CA ASN A 139 1.46 14.04 -0.67
C ASN A 139 1.18 14.72 0.68
N SER A 140 2.17 15.49 1.15
CA SER A 140 2.06 16.39 2.29
C SER A 140 2.92 17.63 2.05
N THR A 141 2.52 18.76 2.64
CA THR A 141 3.34 19.98 2.72
C THR A 141 4.18 20.02 4.00
N ASP A 142 3.86 19.18 4.97
CA ASP A 142 4.42 19.21 6.32
C ASP A 142 5.62 18.26 6.47
N VAL A 143 5.65 17.20 5.65
CA VAL A 143 6.71 16.17 5.68
C VAL A 143 7.08 15.71 4.27
N GLU A 144 8.31 15.27 4.10
CA GLU A 144 8.75 14.64 2.85
C GLU A 144 8.13 13.24 2.66
N LYS A 145 7.97 12.83 1.42
CA LYS A 145 7.53 11.48 1.07
C LYS A 145 8.70 10.57 0.71
N ILE A 146 8.51 9.26 0.91
CA ILE A 146 9.43 8.26 0.39
C ILE A 146 9.06 7.97 -1.07
N SER A 147 9.91 8.34 -2.02
CA SER A 147 9.62 8.26 -3.45
C SER A 147 9.16 6.87 -3.91
N SER A 148 9.80 5.80 -3.41
CA SER A 148 9.49 4.42 -3.81
C SER A 148 8.15 3.88 -3.26
N THR A 149 7.58 4.53 -2.24
CA THR A 149 6.37 4.08 -1.55
C THR A 149 5.31 5.18 -1.41
N SER A 150 5.52 6.31 -2.11
CA SER A 150 4.54 7.41 -2.17
C SER A 150 3.45 7.20 -3.23
N VAL A 151 3.53 6.10 -3.97
CA VAL A 151 2.52 5.67 -4.93
C VAL A 151 2.05 4.28 -4.55
N THR A 152 0.74 4.09 -4.50
CA THR A 152 0.10 2.77 -4.47
C THR A 152 -0.63 2.53 -5.78
N TYR A 153 -0.62 1.28 -6.25
CA TYR A 153 -1.26 0.87 -7.49
C TYR A 153 -2.44 -0.04 -7.16
N ILE A 154 -3.64 0.36 -7.56
CA ILE A 154 -4.82 -0.49 -7.49
C ILE A 154 -4.90 -1.21 -8.82
N VAL A 155 -4.69 -2.53 -8.77
CA VAL A 155 -4.67 -3.40 -9.94
C VAL A 155 -5.99 -4.14 -10.01
N VAL A 156 -6.81 -3.76 -10.98
CA VAL A 156 -8.18 -4.26 -11.16
C VAL A 156 -8.21 -5.23 -12.33
N ARG A 157 -8.78 -6.40 -12.11
CA ARG A 157 -8.98 -7.40 -13.14
C ARG A 157 -10.32 -8.07 -12.96
N LYS A 158 -11.04 -8.25 -14.06
CA LYS A 158 -12.24 -9.07 -14.07
C LYS A 158 -11.86 -10.52 -13.80
N PRO A 159 -12.49 -11.21 -12.84
CA PRO A 159 -12.20 -12.60 -12.57
C PRO A 159 -12.60 -13.49 -13.75
N ILE A 160 -11.79 -14.52 -14.01
CA ILE A 160 -12.09 -15.52 -15.02
C ILE A 160 -12.99 -16.57 -14.39
N ILE A 161 -14.26 -16.59 -14.78
CA ILE A 161 -15.22 -17.58 -14.29
C ILE A 161 -15.17 -18.79 -15.24
N ILE A 162 -14.77 -19.95 -14.71
CA ILE A 162 -14.79 -21.22 -15.45
C ILE A 162 -16.12 -21.90 -15.15
N ASP A 163 -17.07 -21.80 -16.07
CA ASP A 163 -18.43 -22.36 -15.94
C ASP A 163 -18.57 -23.80 -16.43
N LYS A 164 -17.58 -24.32 -17.18
CA LYS A 164 -17.60 -25.67 -17.72
C LYS A 164 -16.25 -26.37 -17.60
N VAL A 165 -16.28 -27.56 -17.07
CA VAL A 165 -15.14 -28.47 -17.03
C VAL A 165 -15.42 -29.64 -17.96
N TYR A 166 -14.58 -29.83 -18.98
CA TYR A 166 -14.67 -30.94 -19.90
C TYR A 166 -13.69 -32.03 -19.47
N ARG A 167 -14.20 -33.25 -19.26
CA ARG A 167 -13.35 -34.42 -19.06
C ARG A 167 -12.92 -34.97 -20.42
N VAL A 168 -11.60 -34.98 -20.66
CA VAL A 168 -11.05 -35.60 -21.88
C VAL A 168 -10.75 -37.07 -21.57
N ASN A 169 -11.23 -37.98 -22.42
CA ASN A 169 -10.93 -39.39 -22.30
C ASN A 169 -9.40 -39.60 -22.51
N PRO A 170 -8.68 -40.23 -21.61
CA PRO A 170 -7.21 -40.33 -21.68
C PRO A 170 -6.66 -41.09 -22.90
N GLY A 171 -7.48 -41.72 -23.72
CA GLY A 171 -7.06 -42.31 -24.97
C GLY A 171 -7.04 -41.37 -26.18
N TRP A 172 -7.39 -40.10 -26.03
CA TRP A 172 -7.48 -39.15 -27.13
C TRP A 172 -6.66 -37.89 -26.83
N PHE A 173 -5.47 -37.84 -27.38
CA PHE A 173 -4.58 -36.68 -27.26
C PHE A 173 -4.60 -35.81 -28.52
N ASP A 174 -5.74 -35.43 -29.03
CA ASP A 174 -5.83 -34.31 -29.98
C ASP A 174 -6.61 -33.17 -29.31
N VAL A 175 -6.03 -32.59 -28.27
CA VAL A 175 -6.62 -31.43 -27.64
C VAL A 175 -6.23 -30.21 -28.46
N ARG A 176 -7.01 -29.86 -29.43
CA ARG A 176 -6.95 -28.52 -30.03
C ARG A 176 -7.56 -27.55 -29.05
N LEU A 177 -6.70 -26.96 -28.20
CA LEU A 177 -7.10 -25.80 -27.41
C LEU A 177 -7.51 -24.70 -28.38
N PRO A 178 -8.69 -24.10 -28.21
CA PRO A 178 -9.04 -22.93 -29.01
C PRO A 178 -7.95 -21.88 -28.81
N SER A 179 -7.52 -21.21 -29.87
CA SER A 179 -6.46 -20.20 -29.88
C SER A 179 -6.79 -18.95 -29.06
N VAL A 180 -7.99 -18.89 -28.51
CA VAL A 180 -8.44 -17.85 -27.58
C VAL A 180 -9.08 -18.56 -26.40
N TYR A 181 -8.47 -18.44 -25.24
CA TYR A 181 -9.12 -18.78 -23.98
C TYR A 181 -10.28 -17.79 -23.78
N LYS A 182 -11.40 -18.10 -24.37
CA LYS A 182 -12.66 -17.53 -23.90
C LYS A 182 -13.03 -18.37 -22.69
N SER A 183 -13.25 -17.74 -21.57
CA SER A 183 -13.49 -18.23 -20.21
C SER A 183 -14.64 -19.24 -20.02
N THR A 184 -14.87 -20.12 -20.95
CA THR A 184 -16.02 -21.03 -20.95
C THR A 184 -15.66 -22.50 -20.79
N GLY A 185 -14.42 -22.84 -20.51
CA GLY A 185 -14.08 -24.22 -20.25
C GLY A 185 -12.65 -24.47 -19.81
N SER A 186 -12.46 -25.29 -18.81
CA SER A 186 -11.18 -25.92 -18.48
C SER A 186 -11.18 -27.39 -18.91
N VAL A 187 -10.02 -27.87 -19.35
CA VAL A 187 -9.82 -29.29 -19.63
C VAL A 187 -9.09 -29.88 -18.44
N THR A 188 -9.70 -30.81 -17.74
CA THR A 188 -9.08 -31.55 -16.64
C THR A 188 -8.63 -32.89 -17.15
N PHE A 189 -7.33 -33.17 -17.08
CA PHE A 189 -6.79 -34.51 -17.34
C PHE A 189 -6.89 -35.32 -16.04
N GLY A 190 -7.61 -36.41 -16.07
CA GLY A 190 -7.72 -37.37 -14.98
C GLY A 190 -6.69 -38.48 -15.09
#